data_b44b03eab7c118e1226c9aff52edb483
#
_entry.id   b44b03eab7c118e1226c9aff52edb483
#
_cell.length_a   1.000
_cell.length_b   1.000
_cell.length_c   1.000
_cell.angle_alpha   90.00
_cell.angle_beta   90.00
_cell.angle_gamma   90.00
#
_symmetry.space_group_name_H-M   'P 1'
#
loop_
_entity.id
_entity.type
_entity.pdbx_description
1 polymer ?
#
loop_
_entity_poly.entity_id
_entity_poly.type
_entity_poly.pdbx_seq_one_letter_code
_entity_poly.pdbx_strand_id
1 'polypeptide(L)'
;MLDFEAVREKQITLTELCAGLTVNDLRGLTNEMVDRVHALIAGCTDQDVIFQPVDPTADDPYAASDVEETLAWTLGHVIVHVTASSEESAFLAAEMARGVQNHGRSRYETPWENVTTLAQCRHRLEESRRLR
;
A
#
# COMPACT_ATOMS: atom_id res chain seq x y z
N MET A 1 1.35 3.31 -15.56
CA MET A 1 1.27 2.26 -14.52
C MET A 1 1.60 0.91 -15.14
N LEU A 2 2.28 0.02 -14.41
CA LEU A 2 2.52 -1.35 -14.89
C LEU A 2 1.19 -2.12 -15.02
N ASP A 3 1.11 -2.95 -16.05
CA ASP A 3 -0.01 -3.87 -16.22
C ASP A 3 0.31 -5.20 -15.52
N PHE A 4 -0.36 -5.43 -14.40
CA PHE A 4 -0.20 -6.66 -13.63
C PHE A 4 -1.13 -7.80 -14.08
N GLU A 5 -1.99 -7.58 -15.09
CA GLU A 5 -2.93 -8.60 -15.55
C GLU A 5 -2.21 -9.87 -16.04
N ALA A 6 -1.17 -9.70 -16.86
CA ALA A 6 -0.37 -10.80 -17.37
C ALA A 6 0.35 -11.60 -16.26
N VAL A 7 0.74 -10.93 -15.15
CA VAL A 7 1.32 -11.61 -13.98
C VAL A 7 0.24 -12.38 -13.23
N ARG A 8 -0.93 -11.78 -13.02
CA ARG A 8 -2.08 -12.40 -12.35
C ARG A 8 -2.54 -13.66 -13.09
N GLU A 9 -2.56 -13.59 -14.43
CA GLU A 9 -2.90 -14.71 -15.31
C GLU A 9 -1.75 -15.71 -15.51
N LYS A 10 -0.58 -15.48 -14.84
CA LYS A 10 0.62 -16.34 -14.93
C LYS A 10 1.20 -16.47 -16.34
N GLN A 11 0.97 -15.48 -17.19
CA GLN A 11 1.55 -15.42 -18.53
C GLN A 11 3.02 -14.97 -18.50
N ILE A 12 3.35 -14.07 -17.56
CA ILE A 12 4.72 -13.63 -17.28
C ILE A 12 4.95 -13.62 -15.77
N THR A 13 6.22 -13.60 -15.37
CA THR A 13 6.62 -13.42 -13.97
C THR A 13 6.69 -11.92 -13.61
N LEU A 14 6.65 -11.61 -12.31
CA LEU A 14 6.90 -10.25 -11.84
C LEU A 14 8.28 -9.74 -12.24
N THR A 15 9.30 -10.60 -12.25
CA THR A 15 10.65 -10.27 -12.69
C THR A 15 10.68 -9.84 -14.16
N GLU A 16 9.96 -10.53 -15.03
CA GLU A 16 9.86 -10.16 -16.45
C GLU A 16 9.11 -8.85 -16.63
N LEU A 17 8.00 -8.63 -15.89
CA LEU A 17 7.26 -7.36 -15.91
C LEU A 17 8.14 -6.18 -15.50
N CYS A 18 9.02 -6.37 -14.53
CA CYS A 18 9.88 -5.32 -14.00
C CYS A 18 11.24 -5.23 -14.72
N ALA A 19 11.52 -6.12 -15.68
CA ALA A 19 12.80 -6.14 -16.40
C ALA A 19 13.04 -4.79 -17.12
N GLY A 20 14.19 -4.20 -16.86
CA GLY A 20 14.60 -2.94 -17.50
C GLY A 20 14.06 -1.67 -16.82
N LEU A 21 13.29 -1.77 -15.75
CA LEU A 21 12.92 -0.58 -14.97
C LEU A 21 14.14 0.05 -14.31
N THR A 22 14.25 1.36 -14.46
CA THR A 22 15.26 2.19 -13.79
C THR A 22 14.73 2.75 -12.48
N VAL A 23 15.60 3.32 -11.64
CA VAL A 23 15.20 4.05 -10.43
C VAL A 23 14.26 5.23 -10.76
N ASN A 24 14.47 5.89 -11.91
CA ASN A 24 13.58 6.98 -12.34
C ASN A 24 12.20 6.46 -12.73
N ASP A 25 12.12 5.29 -13.36
CA ASP A 25 10.83 4.66 -13.68
C ASP A 25 10.08 4.27 -12.39
N LEU A 26 10.77 3.69 -11.41
CA LEU A 26 10.19 3.35 -10.11
C LEU A 26 9.67 4.59 -9.38
N ARG A 27 10.41 5.70 -9.40
CA ARG A 27 9.95 6.98 -8.85
C ARG A 27 8.71 7.50 -9.57
N GLY A 28 8.70 7.44 -10.90
CA GLY A 28 7.55 7.82 -11.72
C GLY A 28 6.31 6.99 -11.38
N LEU A 29 6.46 5.67 -11.31
CA LEU A 29 5.38 4.74 -10.96
C LEU A 29 4.86 4.96 -9.53
N THR A 30 5.74 5.25 -8.57
CA THR A 30 5.35 5.60 -7.20
C THR A 30 4.52 6.87 -7.15
N ASN A 31 4.96 7.93 -7.84
CA ASN A 31 4.21 9.16 -7.91
C ASN A 31 2.85 8.97 -8.58
N GLU A 32 2.81 8.25 -9.70
CA GLU A 32 1.56 7.90 -10.39
C GLU A 32 0.58 7.15 -9.46
N MET A 33 1.08 6.20 -8.68
CA MET A 33 0.26 5.46 -7.73
C MET A 33 -0.38 6.39 -6.69
N VAL A 34 0.40 7.27 -6.07
CA VAL A 34 -0.10 8.21 -5.05
C VAL A 34 -1.10 9.18 -5.67
N ASP A 35 -0.80 9.74 -6.85
CA ASP A 35 -1.71 10.65 -7.56
C ASP A 35 -3.05 9.96 -7.88
N ARG A 36 -3.00 8.70 -8.27
CA ARG A 36 -4.19 7.90 -8.56
C ARG A 36 -5.03 7.66 -7.30
N VAL A 37 -4.40 7.34 -6.17
CA VAL A 37 -5.12 7.19 -4.90
C VAL A 37 -5.75 8.51 -4.48
N HIS A 38 -5.04 9.64 -4.60
CA HIS A 38 -5.60 10.98 -4.35
C HIS A 38 -6.82 11.26 -5.22
N ALA A 39 -6.77 10.90 -6.51
CA ALA A 39 -7.91 11.08 -7.42
C ALA A 39 -9.11 10.21 -7.03
N LEU A 40 -8.87 8.96 -6.60
CA LEU A 40 -9.94 8.05 -6.15
C LEU A 40 -10.65 8.57 -4.91
N ILE A 41 -9.92 9.15 -3.95
CA ILE A 41 -10.49 9.65 -2.69
C ILE A 41 -10.89 11.13 -2.76
N ALA A 42 -10.80 11.79 -3.93
CA ALA A 42 -11.01 13.23 -4.05
C ALA A 42 -12.40 13.69 -3.58
N GLY A 43 -13.42 12.86 -3.82
CA GLY A 43 -14.81 13.13 -3.44
C GLY A 43 -15.23 12.55 -2.09
N CYS A 44 -14.33 11.88 -1.36
CA CYS A 44 -14.65 11.30 -0.06
C CYS A 44 -14.73 12.36 1.03
N THR A 45 -15.43 12.01 2.10
CA THR A 45 -15.57 12.78 3.34
C THR A 45 -14.94 12.02 4.51
N ASP A 46 -14.86 12.64 5.68
CA ASP A 46 -14.38 11.96 6.90
C ASP A 46 -15.28 10.77 7.28
N GLN A 47 -16.59 10.83 6.96
CA GLN A 47 -17.51 9.71 7.20
C GLN A 47 -17.17 8.50 6.32
N ASP A 48 -16.70 8.73 5.09
CA ASP A 48 -16.27 7.64 4.21
C ASP A 48 -14.98 6.98 4.70
N VAL A 49 -14.10 7.75 5.36
CA VAL A 49 -12.84 7.23 5.91
C VAL A 49 -13.07 6.19 7.01
N ILE A 50 -14.07 6.41 7.86
CA ILE A 50 -14.41 5.54 8.99
C ILE A 50 -15.56 4.58 8.70
N PHE A 51 -16.12 4.64 7.48
CA PHE A 51 -17.20 3.73 7.10
C PHE A 51 -16.71 2.29 7.15
N GLN A 52 -17.40 1.46 7.97
CA GLN A 52 -17.10 0.05 8.09
C GLN A 52 -17.92 -0.72 7.04
N PRO A 53 -17.29 -1.23 5.97
CA PRO A 53 -18.00 -2.03 4.98
C PRO A 53 -18.41 -3.39 5.58
N VAL A 54 -19.39 -4.01 4.98
CA VAL A 54 -19.78 -5.39 5.28
C VAL A 54 -19.30 -6.25 4.12
N ASP A 55 -18.31 -7.09 4.37
CA ASP A 55 -17.81 -8.06 3.41
C ASP A 55 -17.77 -9.44 4.08
N PRO A 56 -18.71 -10.33 3.77
CA PRO A 56 -18.74 -11.67 4.35
C PRO A 56 -17.60 -12.57 3.87
N THR A 57 -16.81 -12.11 2.91
CA THR A 57 -15.64 -12.82 2.37
C THR A 57 -14.31 -12.22 2.83
N ALA A 58 -14.36 -11.23 3.75
CA ALA A 58 -13.14 -10.67 4.31
C ALA A 58 -12.34 -11.76 5.01
N ASP A 59 -11.07 -11.86 4.64
CA ASP A 59 -10.12 -12.86 5.14
C ASP A 59 -8.71 -12.27 5.04
N ASP A 60 -8.16 -11.84 6.16
CA ASP A 60 -6.79 -11.34 6.25
C ASP A 60 -5.92 -12.33 7.05
N PRO A 61 -5.22 -13.25 6.37
CA PRO A 61 -4.39 -14.26 7.03
C PRO A 61 -3.18 -13.67 7.78
N TYR A 62 -3.00 -12.35 7.75
CA TYR A 62 -1.92 -11.64 8.44
C TYR A 62 -2.42 -10.67 9.51
N ALA A 63 -3.71 -10.73 9.81
CA ALA A 63 -4.32 -9.93 10.87
C ALA A 63 -3.63 -10.15 12.23
N ALA A 64 -3.63 -9.12 13.07
CA ALA A 64 -3.02 -9.20 14.40
C ALA A 64 -3.88 -10.02 15.38
N SER A 65 -5.15 -10.24 15.08
CA SER A 65 -6.08 -11.01 15.90
C SER A 65 -7.17 -11.68 15.07
N ASP A 66 -7.79 -12.72 15.59
CA ASP A 66 -8.89 -13.44 14.95
C ASP A 66 -10.08 -12.53 14.62
N VAL A 67 -10.27 -11.45 15.40
CA VAL A 67 -11.34 -10.47 15.17
C VAL A 67 -11.04 -9.62 13.94
N GLU A 68 -9.78 -9.28 13.72
CA GLU A 68 -9.36 -8.48 12.57
C GLU A 68 -9.28 -9.31 11.28
N GLU A 69 -9.08 -10.63 11.40
CA GLU A 69 -9.01 -11.54 10.24
C GLU A 69 -10.24 -11.43 9.33
N THR A 70 -11.42 -11.31 9.92
CA THR A 70 -12.69 -11.21 9.19
C THR A 70 -13.24 -9.79 9.08
N LEU A 71 -12.44 -8.79 9.45
CA LEU A 71 -12.83 -7.39 9.41
C LEU A 71 -12.63 -6.82 8.01
N ALA A 72 -13.71 -6.38 7.37
CA ALA A 72 -13.61 -5.63 6.12
C ALA A 72 -12.96 -4.26 6.38
N TRP A 73 -11.97 -3.90 5.58
CA TRP A 73 -11.16 -2.72 5.85
C TRP A 73 -11.89 -1.41 5.55
N THR A 74 -11.80 -0.45 6.45
CA THR A 74 -12.21 0.94 6.21
C THR A 74 -11.25 1.59 5.21
N LEU A 75 -11.63 2.74 4.64
CA LEU A 75 -10.71 3.53 3.80
C LEU A 75 -9.45 3.94 4.58
N GLY A 76 -9.60 4.33 5.86
CA GLY A 76 -8.45 4.64 6.73
C GLY A 76 -7.48 3.48 6.84
N HIS A 77 -7.99 2.26 7.07
CA HIS A 77 -7.19 1.04 7.12
C HIS A 77 -6.46 0.77 5.80
N VAL A 78 -7.16 0.84 4.66
CA VAL A 78 -6.55 0.66 3.33
C VAL A 78 -5.40 1.64 3.10
N ILE A 79 -5.56 2.92 3.44
CA ILE A 79 -4.52 3.94 3.26
C ILE A 79 -3.30 3.64 4.14
N VAL A 80 -3.51 3.26 5.41
CA VAL A 80 -2.41 2.87 6.31
C VAL A 80 -1.66 1.68 5.73
N HIS A 81 -2.38 0.63 5.37
CA HIS A 81 -1.78 -0.61 4.88
C HIS A 81 -0.95 -0.39 3.60
N VAL A 82 -1.50 0.27 2.58
CA VAL A 82 -0.80 0.46 1.30
C VAL A 82 0.42 1.38 1.44
N THR A 83 0.37 2.37 2.32
CA THR A 83 1.49 3.27 2.57
C THR A 83 2.59 2.56 3.35
N ALA A 84 2.28 1.90 4.47
CA ALA A 84 3.24 1.16 5.28
C ALA A 84 3.93 0.06 4.47
N SER A 85 3.16 -0.75 3.73
CA SER A 85 3.69 -1.80 2.86
C SER A 85 4.67 -1.29 1.81
N SER A 86 4.35 -0.15 1.20
CA SER A 86 5.20 0.45 0.16
C SER A 86 6.48 1.05 0.73
N GLU A 87 6.39 1.73 1.88
CA GLU A 87 7.53 2.31 2.59
C GLU A 87 8.51 1.23 3.03
N GLU A 88 8.01 0.20 3.68
CA GLU A 88 8.86 -0.92 4.13
C GLU A 88 9.54 -1.61 2.95
N SER A 89 8.83 -1.83 1.84
CA SER A 89 9.42 -2.40 0.63
C SER A 89 10.52 -1.51 0.03
N ALA A 90 10.34 -0.19 0.05
CA ALA A 90 11.35 0.75 -0.43
C ALA A 90 12.60 0.76 0.49
N PHE A 91 12.42 0.71 1.81
CA PHE A 91 13.53 0.61 2.75
C PHE A 91 14.32 -0.70 2.58
N LEU A 92 13.64 -1.83 2.48
CA LEU A 92 14.30 -3.12 2.20
C LEU A 92 15.06 -3.10 0.89
N ALA A 93 14.49 -2.53 -0.19
CA ALA A 93 15.16 -2.41 -1.46
C ALA A 93 16.43 -1.54 -1.36
N ALA A 94 16.37 -0.42 -0.62
CA ALA A 94 17.51 0.46 -0.39
C ALA A 94 18.61 -0.23 0.45
N GLU A 95 18.26 -1.04 1.42
CA GLU A 95 19.19 -1.84 2.21
C GLU A 95 19.86 -2.92 1.35
N MET A 96 19.08 -3.65 0.57
CA MET A 96 19.62 -4.67 -0.35
C MET A 96 20.55 -4.06 -1.40
N ALA A 97 20.24 -2.87 -1.91
CA ALA A 97 21.13 -2.15 -2.83
C ALA A 97 22.47 -1.75 -2.19
N ARG A 98 22.54 -1.66 -0.86
CA ARG A 98 23.77 -1.43 -0.09
C ARG A 98 24.45 -2.72 0.39
N GLY A 99 23.97 -3.88 -0.04
CA GLY A 99 24.52 -5.19 0.29
C GLY A 99 24.02 -5.78 1.61
N VAL A 100 22.99 -5.19 2.24
CA VAL A 100 22.33 -5.80 3.39
C VAL A 100 21.51 -6.99 2.94
N GLN A 101 21.64 -8.12 3.62
CA GLN A 101 20.83 -9.30 3.32
C GLN A 101 19.36 -9.02 3.62
N ASN A 102 18.48 -9.48 2.75
CA ASN A 102 17.04 -9.37 2.98
C ASN A 102 16.64 -10.13 4.26
N HIS A 103 16.10 -9.40 5.22
CA HIS A 103 15.63 -9.93 6.51
C HIS A 103 14.10 -10.04 6.59
N GLY A 104 13.42 -9.80 5.48
CA GLY A 104 11.97 -9.82 5.41
C GLY A 104 11.33 -8.52 5.94
N ARG A 105 10.03 -8.45 5.81
CA ARG A 105 9.21 -7.31 6.25
C ARG A 105 8.84 -7.46 7.72
N SER A 106 8.86 -6.36 8.47
CA SER A 106 8.39 -6.31 9.86
C SER A 106 6.86 -6.37 9.96
N ARG A 107 6.19 -5.90 8.90
CA ARG A 107 4.73 -5.73 8.82
C ARG A 107 4.15 -4.77 9.87
N TYR A 108 5.02 -3.89 10.44
CA TYR A 108 4.54 -2.86 11.34
C TYR A 108 3.75 -1.80 10.57
N GLU A 109 2.59 -1.46 11.10
CA GLU A 109 1.74 -0.40 10.60
C GLU A 109 1.38 0.58 11.71
N THR A 110 1.13 1.83 11.35
CA THR A 110 0.49 2.78 12.26
C THR A 110 -0.91 2.24 12.60
N PRO A 111 -1.36 2.33 13.87
CA PRO A 111 -2.73 1.93 14.20
C PRO A 111 -3.75 2.65 13.30
N TRP A 112 -4.41 1.89 12.46
CA TRP A 112 -5.32 2.42 11.43
C TRP A 112 -6.54 3.14 12.04
N GLU A 113 -6.93 2.79 13.25
CA GLU A 113 -8.02 3.40 14.00
C GLU A 113 -7.78 4.90 14.28
N ASN A 114 -6.52 5.32 14.24
CA ASN A 114 -6.14 6.73 14.40
C ASN A 114 -6.33 7.56 13.12
N VAL A 115 -6.58 6.91 11.97
CA VAL A 115 -6.81 7.58 10.68
C VAL A 115 -8.30 7.70 10.43
N THR A 116 -8.88 8.79 10.88
CA THR A 116 -10.33 9.03 10.92
C THR A 116 -10.80 10.17 10.02
N THR A 117 -9.87 10.88 9.37
CA THR A 117 -10.21 12.02 8.50
C THR A 117 -9.55 11.90 7.13
N LEU A 118 -10.19 12.48 6.13
CA LEU A 118 -9.66 12.56 4.77
C LEU A 118 -8.34 13.35 4.71
N ALA A 119 -8.20 14.36 5.57
CA ALA A 119 -6.96 15.12 5.69
C ALA A 119 -5.79 14.24 6.15
N GLN A 120 -6.02 13.34 7.13
CA GLN A 120 -5.02 12.37 7.57
C GLN A 120 -4.66 11.37 6.46
N CYS A 121 -5.64 10.87 5.71
CA CYS A 121 -5.40 10.00 4.56
C CYS A 121 -4.49 10.68 3.53
N ARG A 122 -4.79 11.92 3.15
CA ARG A 122 -3.99 12.71 2.21
C ARG A 122 -2.58 12.98 2.74
N HIS A 123 -2.48 13.36 4.01
CA HIS A 123 -1.18 13.58 4.66
C HIS A 123 -0.34 12.30 4.63
N ARG A 124 -0.92 11.16 4.99
CA ARG A 124 -0.23 9.87 5.00
C ARG A 124 0.29 9.48 3.61
N LEU A 125 -0.49 9.73 2.55
CA LEU A 125 -0.08 9.48 1.17
C LEU A 125 1.12 10.35 0.76
N GLU A 126 1.12 11.63 1.11
CA GLU A 126 2.24 12.53 0.79
C GLU A 126 3.50 12.23 1.60
N GLU A 127 3.38 11.85 2.89
CA GLU A 127 4.51 11.36 3.68
C GLU A 127 5.11 10.11 3.03
N SER A 128 4.27 9.16 2.65
CA SER A 128 4.70 7.94 1.98
C SER A 128 5.40 8.24 0.64
N ARG A 129 4.90 9.21 -0.15
CA ARG A 129 5.54 9.68 -1.39
C ARG A 129 6.97 10.15 -1.15
N ARG A 130 7.22 10.84 -0.03
CA ARG A 130 8.55 11.38 0.29
C ARG A 130 9.54 10.34 0.80
N LEU A 131 9.03 9.24 1.37
CA LEU A 131 9.84 8.18 1.97
C LEU A 131 10.29 7.09 0.99
N ARG A 132 9.79 7.13 -0.25
CA ARG A 132 10.01 6.08 -1.26
C ARG A 132 10.86 6.47 -2.45
#